data_7510e4f59f2ffc19de9bd77f39e9e515
#
_entry.id   7510e4f59f2ffc19de9bd77f39e9e515
#
_cell.length_a   1.000
_cell.length_b   1.000
_cell.length_c   1.000
_cell.angle_alpha   90.00
_cell.angle_beta   90.00
_cell.angle_gamma   90.00
#
_symmetry.space_group_name_H-M   'P 1'
#
loop_
_entity.id
_entity.type
_entity.pdbx_description
1 polymer ?
#
loop_
_entity_poly.entity_id
_entity_poly.type
_entity_poly.pdbx_seq_one_letter_code
_entity_poly.pdbx_strand_id
1 'polypeptide(L)'
;SDVCSSDLISAGILAFLLTLIGIPAFIRFYRKAQITGQQMHEDVKQHQAKAGTPTMGGLVFLIVAVVVSFLVALFTQQLTNNVGMILFILVLYGLVGFLDDFLKIFRKINEGLNPKQKLALQLLGGVIFYLFYERGGDMLSVFGYQVHLGIFYIFFALFWLVGFSNAVNLTDGIDGLASISVVISLSAYGVIAYMQNQLDILLVILAMIGGLLGFFVFNHKPAKVFMGDVGSLALGGMLAAISMAL
;
A
#
# COMPACT_ATOMS: atom_id res chain seq x y z
N SER A 1 -4.98 27.54 -6.18
CA SER A 1 -6.08 27.10 -7.04
C SER A 1 -6.78 25.94 -6.31
N ASP A 2 -8.08 26.09 -6.12
CA ASP A 2 -8.86 25.06 -5.45
C ASP A 2 -8.85 23.81 -6.33
N VAL A 3 -8.46 22.67 -5.74
CA VAL A 3 -8.59 21.36 -6.40
C VAL A 3 -10.04 21.16 -6.77
N CYS A 4 -10.30 21.00 -8.06
CA CYS A 4 -11.64 20.73 -8.51
C CYS A 4 -12.02 19.28 -8.20
N SER A 5 -13.27 19.04 -7.82
CA SER A 5 -13.78 17.66 -7.62
C SER A 5 -13.53 16.76 -8.83
N SER A 6 -13.49 17.34 -10.03
CA SER A 6 -13.13 16.63 -11.26
C SER A 6 -11.69 16.09 -11.25
N ASP A 7 -10.73 16.82 -10.66
CA ASP A 7 -9.32 16.39 -10.60
C ASP A 7 -9.15 15.20 -9.65
N LEU A 8 -9.86 15.23 -8.54
CA LEU A 8 -9.88 14.14 -7.56
C LEU A 8 -10.45 12.85 -8.17
N ILE A 9 -11.60 12.96 -8.82
CA ILE A 9 -12.26 11.82 -9.46
C ILE A 9 -11.44 11.32 -10.64
N SER A 10 -10.85 12.21 -11.44
CA SER A 10 -10.02 11.83 -12.58
C SER A 10 -8.76 11.08 -12.16
N ALA A 11 -8.15 11.44 -11.03
CA ALA A 11 -7.01 10.68 -10.48
C ALA A 11 -7.40 9.21 -10.17
N GLY A 12 -8.54 9.00 -9.55
CA GLY A 12 -9.06 7.65 -9.29
C GLY A 12 -9.36 6.86 -10.56
N ILE A 13 -10.03 7.48 -11.52
CA ILE A 13 -10.37 6.85 -12.80
C ILE A 13 -9.10 6.52 -13.60
N LEU A 14 -8.16 7.45 -13.67
CA LEU A 14 -6.90 7.25 -14.36
C LEU A 14 -6.10 6.09 -13.75
N ALA A 15 -5.99 6.06 -12.43
CA ALA A 15 -5.31 4.97 -11.72
C ALA A 15 -6.00 3.62 -11.96
N PHE A 16 -7.32 3.59 -11.96
CA PHE A 16 -8.10 2.39 -12.29
C PHE A 16 -7.80 1.88 -13.70
N LEU A 17 -7.88 2.75 -14.70
CA LEU A 17 -7.65 2.38 -16.09
C LEU A 17 -6.21 1.93 -16.36
N LEU A 18 -5.22 2.64 -15.80
CA LEU A 18 -3.81 2.28 -15.95
C LEU A 18 -3.50 0.93 -15.29
N THR A 19 -4.05 0.66 -14.13
CA THR A 19 -3.89 -0.64 -13.47
C THR A 19 -4.61 -1.74 -14.23
N LEU A 20 -5.82 -1.49 -14.72
CA LEU A 20 -6.60 -2.44 -15.52
C LEU A 20 -5.86 -2.88 -16.78
N ILE A 21 -5.09 -1.98 -17.40
CA ILE A 21 -4.22 -2.26 -18.56
C ILE A 21 -2.90 -2.87 -18.10
N GLY A 22 -2.33 -2.39 -17.02
CA GLY A 22 -1.00 -2.78 -16.51
C GLY A 22 -0.95 -4.21 -16.00
N ILE A 23 -1.96 -4.70 -15.30
CA ILE A 23 -1.96 -6.05 -14.73
C ILE A 23 -1.89 -7.14 -15.80
N PRO A 24 -2.69 -7.15 -16.87
CA PRO A 24 -2.53 -8.12 -17.95
C PRO A 24 -1.15 -8.10 -18.61
N ALA A 25 -0.58 -6.91 -18.79
CA ALA A 25 0.78 -6.76 -19.32
C ALA A 25 1.82 -7.36 -18.37
N PHE A 26 1.67 -7.12 -17.06
CA PHE A 26 2.51 -7.71 -16.02
C PHE A 26 2.42 -9.23 -15.98
N ILE A 27 1.22 -9.80 -16.06
CA ILE A 27 1.01 -11.26 -16.09
C ILE A 27 1.69 -11.88 -17.33
N ARG A 28 1.55 -11.24 -18.49
CA ARG A 28 2.22 -11.71 -19.73
C ARG A 28 3.74 -11.67 -19.59
N PHE A 29 4.28 -10.58 -19.06
CA PHE A 29 5.72 -10.44 -18.79
C PHE A 29 6.21 -11.54 -17.84
N TYR A 30 5.49 -11.73 -16.73
CA TYR A 30 5.83 -12.73 -15.71
C TYR A 30 5.90 -14.15 -16.29
N ARG A 31 4.93 -14.52 -17.11
CA ARG A 31 4.89 -15.81 -17.79
C ARG A 31 5.98 -15.95 -18.86
N LYS A 32 6.23 -14.90 -19.65
CA LYS A 32 7.26 -14.90 -20.69
C LYS A 32 8.67 -15.02 -20.08
N ALA A 33 8.89 -14.41 -18.95
CA ALA A 33 10.16 -14.48 -18.22
C ALA A 33 10.36 -15.85 -17.51
N GLN A 34 9.39 -16.77 -17.60
CA GLN A 34 9.40 -18.09 -16.96
C GLN A 34 9.66 -18.01 -15.45
N ILE A 35 9.21 -16.93 -14.83
CA ILE A 35 9.29 -16.76 -13.38
C ILE A 35 8.30 -17.78 -12.78
N THR A 36 8.80 -18.63 -11.88
CA THR A 36 7.93 -19.57 -11.15
C THR A 36 7.00 -18.77 -10.25
N GLY A 37 5.71 -19.03 -10.38
CA GLY A 37 4.71 -18.44 -9.50
C GLY A 37 4.92 -18.84 -8.04
N GLN A 38 4.07 -18.33 -7.16
CA GLN A 38 4.17 -18.59 -5.73
C GLN A 38 4.23 -20.10 -5.46
N GLN A 39 5.30 -20.54 -4.79
CA GLN A 39 5.40 -21.90 -4.29
C GLN A 39 4.61 -21.97 -2.98
N MET A 40 3.70 -22.92 -2.90
CA MET A 40 2.88 -23.12 -1.72
C MET A 40 3.28 -24.38 -0.97
N HIS A 41 3.07 -24.39 0.34
CA HIS A 41 3.24 -25.60 1.14
C HIS A 41 2.36 -26.73 0.58
N GLU A 42 2.98 -27.88 0.32
CA GLU A 42 2.34 -29.04 -0.34
C GLU A 42 1.22 -29.69 0.47
N ASP A 43 1.12 -29.35 1.77
CA ASP A 43 0.27 -30.04 2.73
C ASP A 43 -1.23 -29.71 2.66
N VAL A 44 -1.63 -28.70 1.87
CA VAL A 44 -3.04 -28.27 1.77
C VAL A 44 -3.52 -28.31 0.32
N LYS A 45 -4.45 -29.23 -0.01
CA LYS A 45 -5.00 -29.42 -1.36
C LYS A 45 -5.56 -28.14 -2.01
N GLN A 46 -6.06 -27.20 -1.22
CA GLN A 46 -6.55 -25.89 -1.72
C GLN A 46 -5.40 -24.98 -2.19
N HIS A 47 -4.19 -25.18 -1.70
CA HIS A 47 -3.01 -24.42 -2.11
C HIS A 47 -2.43 -24.90 -3.44
N GLN A 48 -2.59 -26.17 -3.79
CA GLN A 48 -2.10 -26.72 -5.07
C GLN A 48 -2.79 -26.07 -6.29
N ALA A 49 -4.06 -25.69 -6.16
CA ALA A 49 -4.79 -24.99 -7.22
C ALA A 49 -4.26 -23.55 -7.48
N LYS A 50 -3.52 -22.97 -6.54
CA LYS A 50 -2.94 -21.63 -6.61
C LYS A 50 -1.46 -21.62 -7.02
N ALA A 51 -0.82 -22.80 -7.06
CA ALA A 51 0.56 -22.95 -7.49
C ALA A 51 0.73 -22.43 -8.93
N GLY A 52 1.75 -21.62 -9.16
CA GLY A 52 2.02 -21.04 -10.48
C GLY A 52 1.28 -19.72 -10.78
N THR A 53 0.41 -19.25 -9.88
CA THR A 53 -0.19 -17.91 -10.03
C THR A 53 0.88 -16.83 -9.86
N PRO A 54 1.00 -15.86 -10.79
CA PRO A 54 1.92 -14.75 -10.66
C PRO A 54 1.73 -13.99 -9.35
N THR A 55 2.82 -13.61 -8.72
CA THR A 55 2.83 -12.75 -7.53
C THR A 55 3.47 -11.39 -7.84
N MET A 56 3.55 -10.50 -6.86
CA MET A 56 4.07 -9.13 -6.99
C MET A 56 3.21 -8.21 -7.87
N GLY A 57 1.94 -8.55 -8.09
CA GLY A 57 1.00 -7.67 -8.79
C GLY A 57 0.81 -6.32 -8.11
N GLY A 58 1.10 -6.26 -6.81
CA GLY A 58 1.15 -5.01 -6.04
C GLY A 58 2.10 -3.96 -6.60
N LEU A 59 3.16 -4.38 -7.27
CA LEU A 59 4.10 -3.47 -7.94
C LEU A 59 3.38 -2.58 -8.96
N VAL A 60 2.42 -3.13 -9.71
CA VAL A 60 1.69 -2.38 -10.74
C VAL A 60 0.81 -1.30 -10.13
N PHE A 61 -0.09 -1.63 -9.21
CA PHE A 61 -0.98 -0.62 -8.63
C PHE A 61 -0.21 0.37 -7.75
N LEU A 62 0.87 -0.04 -7.12
CA LEU A 62 1.72 0.83 -6.33
C LEU A 62 2.39 1.89 -7.20
N ILE A 63 3.04 1.50 -8.29
CA ILE A 63 3.65 2.44 -9.24
C ILE A 63 2.60 3.36 -9.84
N VAL A 64 1.47 2.81 -10.28
CA VAL A 64 0.39 3.61 -10.86
C VAL A 64 -0.13 4.64 -9.86
N ALA A 65 -0.45 4.23 -8.64
CA ALA A 65 -0.98 5.13 -7.62
C ALA A 65 0.03 6.22 -7.23
N VAL A 66 1.31 5.87 -7.08
CA VAL A 66 2.37 6.84 -6.75
C VAL A 66 2.54 7.85 -7.89
N VAL A 67 2.65 7.38 -9.13
CA VAL A 67 2.86 8.26 -10.30
C VAL A 67 1.64 9.16 -10.52
N VAL A 68 0.43 8.61 -10.52
CA VAL A 68 -0.80 9.39 -10.70
C VAL A 68 -0.97 10.42 -9.58
N SER A 69 -0.80 10.02 -8.32
CA SER A 69 -0.89 10.92 -7.18
C SER A 69 0.13 12.06 -7.28
N PHE A 70 1.39 11.72 -7.58
CA PHE A 70 2.45 12.72 -7.71
C PHE A 70 2.17 13.72 -8.82
N LEU A 71 1.84 13.23 -10.02
CA LEU A 71 1.59 14.11 -11.16
C LEU A 71 0.35 14.98 -10.96
N VAL A 72 -0.77 14.40 -10.51
CA VAL A 72 -1.98 15.20 -10.27
C VAL A 72 -1.76 16.20 -9.14
N ALA A 73 -1.10 15.79 -8.04
CA ALA A 73 -0.76 16.72 -6.95
C ALA A 73 0.16 17.87 -7.41
N LEU A 74 1.11 17.56 -8.31
CA LEU A 74 2.00 18.58 -8.88
C LEU A 74 1.23 19.59 -9.74
N PHE A 75 0.38 19.11 -10.65
CA PHE A 75 -0.40 19.98 -11.55
C PHE A 75 -1.49 20.78 -10.83
N THR A 76 -2.06 20.23 -9.76
CA THR A 76 -3.09 20.89 -8.96
C THR A 76 -2.53 21.69 -7.78
N GLN A 77 -1.20 21.78 -7.66
CA GLN A 77 -0.51 22.46 -6.54
C GLN A 77 -0.87 21.88 -5.15
N GLN A 78 -1.20 20.60 -5.11
CA GLN A 78 -1.50 19.85 -3.88
C GLN A 78 -0.34 18.96 -3.42
N LEU A 79 0.86 19.19 -3.93
CA LEU A 79 2.05 18.47 -3.48
C LEU A 79 2.50 19.02 -2.11
N THR A 80 1.75 18.66 -1.10
CA THR A 80 1.99 19.04 0.29
C THR A 80 2.98 18.10 0.97
N ASN A 81 3.44 18.47 2.16
CA ASN A 81 4.26 17.57 2.96
C ASN A 81 3.55 16.26 3.28
N ASN A 82 2.26 16.29 3.60
CA ASN A 82 1.46 15.09 3.86
C ASN A 82 1.44 14.13 2.66
N VAL A 83 1.21 14.65 1.45
CA VAL A 83 1.27 13.85 0.22
C VAL A 83 2.66 13.26 0.06
N GLY A 84 3.71 14.06 0.20
CA GLY A 84 5.10 13.59 0.11
C GLY A 84 5.40 12.45 1.08
N MET A 85 4.96 12.58 2.32
CA MET A 85 5.17 11.56 3.36
C MET A 85 4.41 10.26 3.09
N ILE A 86 3.17 10.35 2.63
CA ILE A 86 2.38 9.16 2.27
C ILE A 86 3.01 8.44 1.08
N LEU A 87 3.41 9.16 0.03
CA LEU A 87 4.09 8.58 -1.12
C LEU A 87 5.44 7.98 -0.74
N PHE A 88 6.18 8.64 0.15
CA PHE A 88 7.45 8.14 0.66
C PHE A 88 7.30 6.81 1.39
N ILE A 89 6.32 6.68 2.29
CA ILE A 89 6.10 5.43 3.02
C ILE A 89 5.62 4.29 2.09
N LEU A 90 4.80 4.61 1.09
CA LEU A 90 4.39 3.67 0.06
C LEU A 90 5.60 3.07 -0.67
N VAL A 91 6.52 3.93 -1.11
CA VAL A 91 7.74 3.49 -1.81
C VAL A 91 8.65 2.72 -0.88
N LEU A 92 8.88 3.22 0.33
CA LEU A 92 9.81 2.62 1.27
C LEU A 92 9.36 1.23 1.74
N TYR A 93 8.11 1.10 2.18
CA TYR A 93 7.56 -0.20 2.58
C TYR A 93 7.31 -1.12 1.39
N GLY A 94 6.99 -0.54 0.23
CA GLY A 94 6.96 -1.27 -1.03
C GLY A 94 8.31 -1.88 -1.39
N LEU A 95 9.41 -1.17 -1.18
CA LEU A 95 10.76 -1.69 -1.38
C LEU A 95 11.10 -2.82 -0.42
N VAL A 96 10.71 -2.73 0.84
CA VAL A 96 10.90 -3.83 1.81
C VAL A 96 10.15 -5.09 1.34
N GLY A 97 8.89 -4.95 0.94
CA GLY A 97 8.10 -6.05 0.40
C GLY A 97 8.66 -6.58 -0.93
N PHE A 98 9.14 -5.70 -1.79
CA PHE A 98 9.80 -6.08 -3.04
C PHE A 98 11.04 -6.94 -2.80
N LEU A 99 11.89 -6.55 -1.86
CA LEU A 99 13.08 -7.34 -1.49
C LEU A 99 12.68 -8.73 -0.97
N ASP A 100 11.65 -8.81 -0.15
CA ASP A 100 11.16 -10.08 0.37
C ASP A 100 10.64 -10.99 -0.75
N ASP A 101 9.77 -10.48 -1.61
CA ASP A 101 9.23 -11.21 -2.75
C ASP A 101 10.30 -11.61 -3.77
N PHE A 102 11.23 -10.69 -4.07
CA PHE A 102 12.32 -10.95 -5.00
C PHE A 102 13.23 -12.08 -4.51
N LEU A 103 13.57 -12.09 -3.21
CA LEU A 103 14.36 -13.16 -2.62
C LEU A 103 13.65 -14.51 -2.68
N LYS A 104 12.34 -14.56 -2.46
CA LYS A 104 11.52 -15.77 -2.60
C LYS A 104 11.61 -16.33 -4.04
N ILE A 105 11.44 -15.46 -5.02
CA ILE A 105 11.52 -15.83 -6.44
C ILE A 105 12.93 -16.28 -6.81
N PHE A 106 13.96 -15.50 -6.42
CA PHE A 106 15.34 -15.77 -6.76
C PHE A 106 15.86 -17.07 -6.14
N ARG A 107 15.53 -17.32 -4.87
CA ARG A 107 15.93 -18.56 -4.17
C ARG A 107 15.07 -19.76 -4.53
N LYS A 108 13.94 -19.56 -5.23
CA LYS A 108 12.95 -20.59 -5.57
C LYS A 108 12.43 -21.36 -4.35
N ILE A 109 12.35 -20.71 -3.22
CA ILE A 109 11.82 -21.23 -1.96
C ILE A 109 10.89 -20.20 -1.34
N ASN A 110 10.00 -20.63 -0.44
CA ASN A 110 9.06 -19.72 0.25
C ASN A 110 9.69 -18.85 1.34
N GLU A 111 11.01 -18.81 1.40
CA GLU A 111 11.75 -18.03 2.39
C GLU A 111 12.36 -16.78 1.74
N GLY A 112 11.77 -15.62 2.04
CA GLY A 112 12.31 -14.31 1.70
C GLY A 112 13.28 -13.80 2.77
N LEU A 113 13.00 -12.61 3.28
CA LEU A 113 13.68 -12.07 4.46
C LEU A 113 13.26 -12.86 5.71
N ASN A 114 14.20 -13.08 6.61
CA ASN A 114 13.80 -13.65 7.89
C ASN A 114 12.97 -12.62 8.70
N PRO A 115 12.11 -13.05 9.64
CA PRO A 115 11.23 -12.14 10.37
C PRO A 115 11.95 -10.98 11.07
N LYS A 116 13.16 -11.21 11.57
CA LYS A 116 13.97 -10.17 12.23
C LYS A 116 14.49 -9.13 11.23
N GLN A 117 14.93 -9.56 10.05
CA GLN A 117 15.38 -8.66 8.98
C GLN A 117 14.23 -7.80 8.47
N LYS A 118 13.06 -8.42 8.25
CA LYS A 118 11.85 -7.72 7.80
C LYS A 118 11.43 -6.67 8.83
N LEU A 119 11.36 -7.04 10.11
CA LEU A 119 11.06 -6.12 11.19
C LEU A 119 12.09 -4.98 11.30
N ALA A 120 13.39 -5.29 11.19
CA ALA A 120 14.44 -4.28 11.25
C ALA A 120 14.31 -3.24 10.11
N LEU A 121 14.00 -3.69 8.89
CA LEU A 121 13.78 -2.79 7.76
C LEU A 121 12.50 -1.96 7.93
N GLN A 122 11.43 -2.53 8.46
CA GLN A 122 10.20 -1.79 8.77
C GLN A 122 10.45 -0.73 9.84
N LEU A 123 11.18 -1.06 10.91
CA LEU A 123 11.54 -0.11 11.97
C LEU A 123 12.44 1.00 11.43
N LEU A 124 13.46 0.66 10.64
CA LEU A 124 14.33 1.65 10.00
C LEU A 124 13.52 2.60 9.12
N GLY A 125 12.64 2.07 8.29
CA GLY A 125 11.73 2.86 7.46
C GLY A 125 10.81 3.74 8.28
N GLY A 126 10.28 3.24 9.38
CA GLY A 126 9.45 4.02 10.31
C GLY A 126 10.21 5.15 10.99
N VAL A 127 11.46 4.93 11.37
CA VAL A 127 12.33 5.99 11.94
C VAL A 127 12.58 7.08 10.89
N ILE A 128 12.93 6.70 9.66
CA ILE A 128 13.15 7.65 8.57
C ILE A 128 11.87 8.45 8.31
N PHE A 129 10.72 7.78 8.22
CA PHE A 129 9.42 8.45 8.09
C PHE A 129 9.21 9.47 9.21
N TYR A 130 9.43 9.08 10.46
CA TYR A 130 9.22 9.93 11.62
C TYR A 130 10.12 11.16 11.63
N LEU A 131 11.37 11.05 11.17
CA LEU A 131 12.30 12.17 11.09
C LEU A 131 11.85 13.27 10.11
N PHE A 132 11.15 12.90 9.06
CA PHE A 132 10.61 13.81 8.05
C PHE A 132 9.13 14.18 8.29
N TYR A 133 8.48 13.52 9.24
CA TYR A 133 7.09 13.78 9.58
C TYR A 133 7.00 15.14 10.30
N GLU A 134 6.40 16.13 9.62
CA GLU A 134 6.10 17.42 10.24
C GLU A 134 4.98 17.26 11.24
N ARG A 135 5.34 17.41 12.49
CA ARG A 135 4.43 17.21 13.60
C ARG A 135 3.40 18.34 13.66
N GLY A 136 2.18 18.04 13.33
CA GLY A 136 1.03 18.89 13.62
C GLY A 136 0.70 18.96 15.13
N GLY A 137 1.55 18.37 15.95
CA GLY A 137 1.45 18.21 17.39
C GLY A 137 1.76 16.78 17.78
N ASP A 138 2.56 16.57 18.83
CA ASP A 138 2.84 15.25 19.42
C ASP A 138 1.61 14.71 20.18
N MET A 139 0.42 14.93 19.60
CA MET A 139 -0.86 14.67 20.25
C MET A 139 -1.53 13.45 19.64
N LEU A 140 -1.94 12.56 20.49
CA LEU A 140 -2.80 11.45 20.15
C LEU A 140 -4.21 11.72 20.69
N SER A 141 -5.22 11.72 19.82
CA SER A 141 -6.61 11.83 20.26
C SER A 141 -7.18 10.43 20.53
N VAL A 142 -7.53 10.17 21.79
CA VAL A 142 -8.13 8.89 22.20
C VAL A 142 -9.48 9.18 22.84
N PHE A 143 -10.57 8.71 22.22
CA PHE A 143 -11.94 8.96 22.68
C PHE A 143 -12.27 10.43 22.98
N GLY A 144 -11.69 11.35 22.18
CA GLY A 144 -11.88 12.80 22.36
C GLY A 144 -10.94 13.45 23.38
N TYR A 145 -10.13 12.67 24.09
CA TYR A 145 -9.08 13.21 24.96
C TYR A 145 -7.78 13.36 24.18
N GLN A 146 -7.15 14.50 24.32
CA GLN A 146 -5.86 14.77 23.69
C GLN A 146 -4.71 14.39 24.65
N VAL A 147 -3.91 13.42 24.24
CA VAL A 147 -2.75 12.95 25.02
C VAL A 147 -1.49 13.46 24.33
N HIS A 148 -0.72 14.29 25.03
CA HIS A 148 0.57 14.78 24.58
C HIS A 148 1.64 13.72 24.84
N LEU A 149 2.17 13.10 23.80
CA LEU A 149 3.21 12.08 23.89
C LEU A 149 4.63 12.65 23.77
N GLY A 150 4.78 13.87 23.22
CA GLY A 150 6.10 14.47 23.01
C GLY A 150 7.02 13.52 22.22
N ILE A 151 8.25 13.35 22.69
CA ILE A 151 9.24 12.48 22.07
C ILE A 151 8.81 10.99 22.02
N PHE A 152 7.94 10.56 22.92
CA PHE A 152 7.43 9.19 22.94
C PHE A 152 6.48 8.87 21.78
N TYR A 153 6.05 9.89 21.01
CA TYR A 153 5.24 9.69 19.80
C TYR A 153 5.96 8.79 18.77
N ILE A 154 7.30 8.76 18.76
CA ILE A 154 8.06 7.88 17.87
C ILE A 154 7.70 6.41 18.11
N PHE A 155 7.56 5.97 19.35
CA PHE A 155 7.21 4.58 19.66
C PHE A 155 5.80 4.24 19.19
N PHE A 156 4.86 5.17 19.32
CA PHE A 156 3.52 5.03 18.76
C PHE A 156 3.58 4.92 17.23
N ALA A 157 4.29 5.84 16.55
CA ALA A 157 4.41 5.84 15.10
C ALA A 157 5.02 4.54 14.57
N LEU A 158 6.09 4.05 15.19
CA LEU A 158 6.73 2.78 14.82
C LEU A 158 5.79 1.59 15.03
N PHE A 159 5.14 1.53 16.17
CA PHE A 159 4.15 0.48 16.46
C PHE A 159 3.01 0.50 15.44
N TRP A 160 2.52 1.68 15.11
CA TRP A 160 1.41 1.88 14.17
C TRP A 160 1.78 1.47 12.74
N LEU A 161 2.91 1.95 12.25
CA LEU A 161 3.42 1.62 10.91
C LEU A 161 3.71 0.11 10.76
N VAL A 162 4.43 -0.46 11.69
CA VAL A 162 4.78 -1.89 11.69
C VAL A 162 3.53 -2.75 11.88
N GLY A 163 2.64 -2.37 12.80
CA GLY A 163 1.40 -3.07 13.07
C GLY A 163 0.49 -3.13 11.85
N PHE A 164 0.20 -1.98 11.24
CA PHE A 164 -0.65 -1.92 10.05
C PHE A 164 -0.04 -2.65 8.85
N SER A 165 1.27 -2.50 8.60
CA SER A 165 1.90 -3.17 7.47
C SER A 165 1.85 -4.69 7.60
N ASN A 166 2.10 -5.22 8.79
CA ASN A 166 1.97 -6.66 9.03
C ASN A 166 0.52 -7.13 9.06
N ALA A 167 -0.41 -6.33 9.56
CA ALA A 167 -1.84 -6.67 9.55
C ALA A 167 -2.38 -6.84 8.12
N VAL A 168 -2.06 -5.91 7.21
CA VAL A 168 -2.45 -6.04 5.80
C VAL A 168 -1.76 -7.22 5.14
N ASN A 169 -0.48 -7.45 5.45
CA ASN A 169 0.27 -8.59 4.93
C ASN A 169 -0.36 -9.92 5.35
N LEU A 170 -0.78 -10.06 6.61
CA LEU A 170 -1.49 -11.24 7.09
C LEU A 170 -2.88 -11.41 6.46
N THR A 171 -3.53 -10.31 6.08
CA THR A 171 -4.83 -10.34 5.41
C THR A 171 -4.73 -10.82 3.96
N ASP A 172 -3.56 -10.73 3.34
CA ASP A 172 -3.30 -11.14 1.94
C ASP A 172 -3.15 -12.67 1.77
N GLY A 173 -3.87 -13.44 2.55
CA GLY A 173 -3.92 -14.91 2.44
C GLY A 173 -5.08 -15.46 1.64
N ILE A 174 -6.08 -14.65 1.34
CA ILE A 174 -7.33 -15.04 0.64
C ILE A 174 -7.52 -14.14 -0.57
N ASP A 175 -7.91 -14.75 -1.71
CA ASP A 175 -8.13 -14.06 -2.98
C ASP A 175 -9.07 -12.86 -2.81
N GLY A 176 -8.59 -11.67 -3.14
CA GLY A 176 -9.34 -10.42 -3.10
C GLY A 176 -9.56 -9.80 -1.70
N LEU A 177 -9.29 -10.52 -0.62
CA LEU A 177 -9.62 -10.05 0.72
C LEU A 177 -8.83 -8.78 1.09
N ALA A 178 -7.52 -8.79 0.94
CA ALA A 178 -6.69 -7.63 1.27
C ALA A 178 -7.06 -6.42 0.40
N SER A 179 -7.24 -6.61 -0.90
CA SER A 179 -7.61 -5.55 -1.83
C SER A 179 -8.90 -4.85 -1.41
N ILE A 180 -9.96 -5.60 -1.17
CA ILE A 180 -11.26 -5.01 -0.85
C ILE A 180 -11.29 -4.42 0.57
N SER A 181 -10.62 -5.07 1.53
CA SER A 181 -10.53 -4.55 2.90
C SER A 181 -9.82 -3.21 2.96
N VAL A 182 -8.74 -3.06 2.19
CA VAL A 182 -8.02 -1.78 2.10
C VAL A 182 -8.85 -0.72 1.39
N VAL A 183 -9.59 -1.08 0.33
CA VAL A 183 -10.51 -0.15 -0.34
C VAL A 183 -11.57 0.38 0.64
N ILE A 184 -12.16 -0.49 1.46
CA ILE A 184 -13.13 -0.08 2.48
C ILE A 184 -12.49 0.87 3.49
N SER A 185 -11.31 0.54 4.01
CA SER A 185 -10.57 1.37 4.96
C SER A 185 -10.20 2.73 4.36
N LEU A 186 -9.68 2.74 3.14
CA LEU A 186 -9.35 3.98 2.41
C LEU A 186 -10.58 4.82 2.13
N SER A 187 -11.73 4.19 1.84
CA SER A 187 -12.99 4.92 1.64
C SER A 187 -13.43 5.64 2.92
N ALA A 188 -13.30 5.00 4.07
CA ALA A 188 -13.57 5.64 5.36
C ALA A 188 -12.63 6.82 5.62
N TYR A 189 -11.33 6.65 5.41
CA TYR A 189 -10.37 7.75 5.51
C TYR A 189 -10.62 8.85 4.47
N GLY A 190 -11.08 8.49 3.27
CA GLY A 190 -11.48 9.46 2.25
C GLY A 190 -12.62 10.36 2.69
N VAL A 191 -13.62 9.80 3.38
CA VAL A 191 -14.71 10.59 3.98
C VAL A 191 -14.17 11.54 5.05
N ILE A 192 -13.30 11.05 5.93
CA ILE A 192 -12.68 11.88 6.98
C ILE A 192 -11.85 13.01 6.35
N ALA A 193 -11.01 12.69 5.38
CA ALA A 193 -10.19 13.68 4.66
C ALA A 193 -11.05 14.77 4.01
N TYR A 194 -12.16 14.38 3.38
CA TYR A 194 -13.11 15.30 2.79
C TYR A 194 -13.75 16.21 3.85
N MET A 195 -14.22 15.64 4.97
CA MET A 195 -14.81 16.39 6.07
C MET A 195 -13.83 17.38 6.73
N GLN A 196 -12.55 17.02 6.76
CA GLN A 196 -11.48 17.89 7.29
C GLN A 196 -10.92 18.86 6.23
N ASN A 197 -11.47 18.85 5.01
CA ASN A 197 -10.97 19.65 3.88
C ASN A 197 -9.51 19.37 3.52
N GLN A 198 -9.02 18.16 3.79
CA GLN A 198 -7.69 17.69 3.42
C GLN A 198 -7.72 17.04 2.03
N LEU A 199 -7.94 17.86 1.00
CA LEU A 199 -8.14 17.40 -0.38
C LEU A 199 -6.87 16.81 -1.00
N ASP A 200 -5.71 17.20 -0.51
CA ASP A 200 -4.39 16.65 -0.86
C ASP A 200 -4.28 15.15 -0.48
N ILE A 201 -4.68 14.82 0.74
CA ILE A 201 -4.72 13.41 1.20
C ILE A 201 -5.81 12.64 0.46
N LEU A 202 -6.98 13.24 0.26
CA LEU A 202 -8.08 12.63 -0.49
C LEU A 202 -7.67 12.26 -1.91
N LEU A 203 -6.85 13.08 -2.56
CA LEU A 203 -6.30 12.81 -3.89
C LEU A 203 -5.54 11.48 -3.93
N VAL A 204 -4.62 11.28 -2.98
CA VAL A 204 -3.81 10.05 -2.89
C VAL A 204 -4.69 8.84 -2.58
N ILE A 205 -5.67 9.02 -1.68
CA ILE A 205 -6.64 7.97 -1.33
C ILE A 205 -7.42 7.52 -2.57
N LEU A 206 -7.95 8.44 -3.36
CA LEU A 206 -8.74 8.12 -4.55
C LEU A 206 -7.89 7.46 -5.64
N ALA A 207 -6.65 7.90 -5.84
CA ALA A 207 -5.72 7.26 -6.76
C ALA A 207 -5.44 5.80 -6.34
N MET A 208 -5.22 5.55 -5.05
CA MET A 208 -4.98 4.19 -4.56
C MET A 208 -6.24 3.33 -4.64
N ILE A 209 -7.41 3.85 -4.31
CA ILE A 209 -8.69 3.13 -4.47
C ILE A 209 -8.87 2.73 -5.94
N GLY A 210 -8.64 3.63 -6.88
CA GLY A 210 -8.69 3.33 -8.31
C GLY A 210 -7.73 2.21 -8.71
N GLY A 211 -6.49 2.30 -8.29
CA GLY A 211 -5.48 1.26 -8.52
C GLY A 211 -5.87 -0.10 -7.94
N LEU A 212 -6.36 -0.13 -6.71
CA LEU A 212 -6.81 -1.35 -6.05
C LEU A 212 -8.04 -1.96 -6.69
N LEU A 213 -9.00 -1.16 -7.12
CA LEU A 213 -10.19 -1.66 -7.84
C LEU A 213 -9.80 -2.27 -9.19
N GLY A 214 -8.87 -1.63 -9.92
CA GLY A 214 -8.31 -2.19 -11.15
C GLY A 214 -7.57 -3.51 -10.91
N PHE A 215 -6.81 -3.60 -9.84
CA PHE A 215 -6.14 -4.82 -9.41
C PHE A 215 -7.13 -5.92 -8.97
N PHE A 216 -8.18 -5.56 -8.24
CA PHE A 216 -9.21 -6.48 -7.75
C PHE A 216 -9.92 -7.24 -8.87
N VAL A 217 -10.06 -6.64 -10.05
CA VAL A 217 -10.63 -7.32 -11.23
C VAL A 217 -9.88 -8.62 -11.56
N PHE A 218 -8.58 -8.69 -11.26
CA PHE A 218 -7.74 -9.87 -11.51
C PHE A 218 -7.39 -10.66 -10.25
N ASN A 219 -7.59 -10.06 -9.08
CA ASN A 219 -7.22 -10.65 -7.79
C ASN A 219 -8.39 -11.35 -7.09
N HIS A 220 -9.65 -11.04 -7.45
CA HIS A 220 -10.81 -11.73 -6.89
C HIS A 220 -10.79 -13.22 -7.25
N LYS A 221 -11.50 -14.02 -6.49
CA LYS A 221 -11.54 -15.50 -6.66
C LYS A 221 -12.17 -15.93 -7.98
N PRO A 222 -11.52 -16.80 -8.79
CA PRO A 222 -10.16 -17.32 -8.62
C PRO A 222 -9.10 -16.29 -9.03
N ALA A 223 -8.12 -16.02 -8.16
CA ALA A 223 -7.12 -15.00 -8.42
C ALA A 223 -6.21 -15.38 -9.59
N LYS A 224 -6.02 -14.43 -10.51
CA LYS A 224 -5.10 -14.54 -11.66
C LYS A 224 -3.72 -13.94 -11.35
N VAL A 225 -3.62 -13.17 -10.28
CA VAL A 225 -2.41 -12.53 -9.78
C VAL A 225 -2.55 -12.28 -8.29
N PHE A 226 -1.47 -12.46 -7.55
CA PHE A 226 -1.39 -12.10 -6.13
C PHE A 226 -0.69 -10.76 -5.94
N MET A 227 -1.07 -10.07 -4.85
CA MET A 227 -0.52 -8.77 -4.50
C MET A 227 0.97 -8.85 -4.18
N GLY A 228 1.36 -9.85 -3.40
CA GLY A 228 2.70 -9.99 -2.84
C GLY A 228 2.96 -9.04 -1.67
N ASP A 229 4.09 -9.25 -1.01
CA ASP A 229 4.52 -8.43 0.11
C ASP A 229 4.81 -6.98 -0.32
N VAL A 230 5.23 -6.78 -1.58
CA VAL A 230 5.41 -5.44 -2.17
C VAL A 230 4.15 -4.59 -2.08
N GLY A 231 2.99 -5.18 -2.33
CA GLY A 231 1.71 -4.47 -2.23
C GLY A 231 1.22 -4.38 -0.79
N SER A 232 1.17 -5.48 -0.08
CA SER A 232 0.54 -5.54 1.25
C SER A 232 1.28 -4.72 2.31
N LEU A 233 2.61 -4.73 2.33
CA LEU A 233 3.38 -3.92 3.27
C LEU A 233 3.25 -2.43 2.96
N ALA A 234 3.28 -2.04 1.69
CA ALA A 234 3.08 -0.66 1.27
C ALA A 234 1.70 -0.13 1.65
N LEU A 235 0.65 -0.90 1.41
CA LEU A 235 -0.72 -0.52 1.75
C LEU A 235 -0.92 -0.35 3.25
N GLY A 236 -0.38 -1.26 4.06
CA GLY A 236 -0.45 -1.13 5.51
C GLY A 236 0.29 0.11 6.03
N GLY A 237 1.48 0.38 5.52
CA GLY A 237 2.22 1.61 5.82
C GLY A 237 1.46 2.87 5.41
N MET A 238 0.80 2.84 4.25
CA MET A 238 -0.06 3.94 3.78
C MET A 238 -1.23 4.20 4.73
N LEU A 239 -1.96 3.16 5.14
CA LEU A 239 -3.08 3.30 6.08
C LEU A 239 -2.63 3.92 7.40
N ALA A 240 -1.50 3.47 7.94
CA ALA A 240 -0.93 4.03 9.15
C ALA A 240 -0.54 5.50 8.97
N ALA A 241 0.15 5.86 7.89
CA ALA A 241 0.56 7.22 7.59
C ALA A 241 -0.65 8.17 7.43
N ILE A 242 -1.69 7.74 6.70
CA ILE A 242 -2.93 8.50 6.53
C ILE A 242 -3.60 8.73 7.88
N SER A 243 -3.73 7.69 8.71
CA SER A 243 -4.37 7.82 10.02
C SER A 243 -3.63 8.76 10.98
N MET A 244 -2.31 8.89 10.82
CA MET A 244 -1.52 9.87 11.58
C MET A 244 -1.64 11.28 11.03
N ALA A 245 -1.93 11.44 9.73
CA ALA A 245 -2.06 12.73 9.07
C ALA A 245 -3.46 13.36 9.20
N LEU A 246 -4.49 12.55 9.44
CA LEU A 246 -5.89 12.96 9.62
C LEU A 246 -6.22 13.15 11.10
#